data_4d02d17ae67fe04c540557dfac456b88
#
_entry.id   4d02d17ae67fe04c540557dfac456b88
#
_cell.length_a   1.000
_cell.length_b   1.000
_cell.length_c   1.000
_cell.angle_alpha   90.00
_cell.angle_beta   90.00
_cell.angle_gamma   90.00
#
_symmetry.space_group_name_H-M   'P 1'
#
loop_
_entity.id
_entity.type
_entity.pdbx_description
1 polymer ?
#
loop_
_entity_poly.entity_id
_entity_poly.type
_entity_poly.pdbx_seq_one_letter_code
_entity_poly.pdbx_strand_id
1 'polypeptide(L)'
;MSSDMPSPLMEQQAGEELEKSLDMLQQQQQLSFEEKVLMTTLSWQKQAEENQRKKMQEQLQSQFQAKAAMVASLEAQYLQRQQNFSRQQKIKTVDGIQAKQDVSAAYLEKFREKVEFYGNRYYPEAAKQQNLAGEVRLMVILNQNGGIRAIRLIDSSGHAMLDEAAKSSVRKAAPFGAFDSKMKEISELRVIRTWRFDPAEAEFEVR
;
A
#
# COMPACT_ATOMS: atom_id res chain seq x y z
N MET A 1 62.69 -93.53 14.93
CA MET A 1 61.55 -92.62 15.25
C MET A 1 62.17 -91.40 15.90
N SER A 2 62.52 -90.40 15.15
CA SER A 2 63.05 -89.15 15.65
C SER A 2 61.86 -88.18 15.84
N SER A 3 61.64 -87.83 17.10
CA SER A 3 60.70 -86.79 17.46
C SER A 3 61.35 -85.43 17.23
N ASP A 4 60.99 -84.74 16.20
CA ASP A 4 61.29 -83.34 16.02
C ASP A 4 60.41 -82.51 16.96
N MET A 5 61.02 -82.15 18.12
CA MET A 5 60.42 -81.13 18.99
C MET A 5 60.82 -79.75 18.46
N PRO A 6 59.89 -78.82 18.24
CA PRO A 6 60.24 -77.50 17.82
C PRO A 6 61.09 -76.76 18.84
N SER A 7 62.09 -76.03 18.38
CA SER A 7 63.05 -75.31 19.20
C SER A 7 62.34 -74.23 20.02
N PRO A 8 62.64 -73.96 21.31
CA PRO A 8 62.00 -72.98 22.17
C PRO A 8 61.96 -71.50 21.56
N LEU A 9 62.92 -71.24 20.65
CA LEU A 9 63.00 -69.99 19.93
C LEU A 9 61.91 -69.81 18.87
N MET A 10 61.43 -70.92 18.25
CA MET A 10 60.33 -70.86 17.26
C MET A 10 58.98 -70.66 17.94
N GLU A 11 58.78 -71.20 19.14
CA GLU A 11 57.55 -70.98 19.91
C GLU A 11 57.44 -69.53 20.45
N GLN A 12 58.56 -68.93 20.84
CA GLN A 12 58.59 -67.54 21.25
C GLN A 12 58.31 -66.57 20.06
N GLN A 13 58.89 -66.81 18.90
CA GLN A 13 58.61 -65.99 17.72
C GLN A 13 57.20 -66.16 17.23
N ALA A 14 56.59 -67.28 17.25
CA ALA A 14 55.22 -67.54 16.88
C ALA A 14 54.25 -66.88 17.90
N GLY A 15 54.60 -66.83 19.19
CA GLY A 15 53.86 -66.12 20.22
C GLY A 15 53.84 -64.59 20.00
N GLU A 16 55.04 -64.05 19.71
CA GLU A 16 55.14 -62.59 19.42
C GLU A 16 54.40 -62.15 18.14
N GLU A 17 54.44 -63.03 17.10
CA GLU A 17 53.67 -62.74 15.87
C GLU A 17 52.16 -62.85 16.10
N LEU A 18 51.71 -63.78 16.93
CA LEU A 18 50.28 -63.89 17.28
C LEU A 18 49.81 -62.71 18.13
N GLU A 19 50.62 -62.27 19.06
CA GLU A 19 50.33 -61.09 19.89
C GLU A 19 50.21 -59.78 19.04
N LYS A 20 51.17 -59.61 18.13
CA LYS A 20 51.12 -58.48 17.16
C LYS A 20 49.90 -58.52 16.23
N SER A 21 49.52 -59.73 15.79
CA SER A 21 48.34 -59.88 14.94
C SER A 21 47.03 -59.63 15.70
N LEU A 22 46.95 -59.99 16.95
CA LEU A 22 45.82 -59.71 17.86
C LEU A 22 45.71 -58.22 18.15
N ASP A 23 46.81 -57.55 18.42
CA ASP A 23 46.82 -56.10 18.65
C ASP A 23 46.43 -55.38 17.40
N MET A 24 46.86 -55.73 16.21
CA MET A 24 46.41 -55.12 14.94
C MET A 24 44.89 -55.31 14.71
N LEU A 25 44.40 -56.52 15.04
CA LEU A 25 42.98 -56.84 14.89
C LEU A 25 42.10 -56.01 15.84
N GLN A 26 42.55 -55.86 17.09
CA GLN A 26 41.90 -55.02 18.10
C GLN A 26 41.92 -53.57 17.70
N GLN A 27 43.03 -53.04 17.20
CA GLN A 27 43.18 -51.69 16.74
C GLN A 27 42.26 -51.40 15.51
N GLN A 28 42.18 -52.38 14.58
CA GLN A 28 41.28 -52.28 13.42
C GLN A 28 39.81 -52.29 13.82
N GLN A 29 39.43 -53.11 14.82
CA GLN A 29 38.09 -53.12 15.38
C GLN A 29 37.72 -51.81 16.09
N GLN A 30 38.65 -51.22 16.86
CA GLN A 30 38.46 -49.92 17.50
C GLN A 30 38.25 -48.79 16.47
N LEU A 31 39.10 -48.70 15.43
CA LEU A 31 38.98 -47.73 14.37
C LEU A 31 37.65 -47.86 13.64
N SER A 32 37.20 -49.09 13.32
CA SER A 32 35.90 -49.29 12.66
C SER A 32 34.72 -48.94 13.55
N PHE A 33 34.84 -49.08 14.86
CA PHE A 33 33.81 -48.65 15.82
C PHE A 33 33.75 -47.14 15.95
N GLU A 34 34.89 -46.47 16.07
CA GLU A 34 34.98 -45.00 16.11
C GLU A 34 34.41 -44.37 14.85
N GLU A 35 34.75 -44.92 13.67
CA GLU A 35 34.21 -44.44 12.39
C GLU A 35 32.68 -44.57 12.30
N LYS A 36 32.12 -45.70 12.78
CA LYS A 36 30.66 -45.91 12.87
C LYS A 36 30.00 -44.91 13.83
N VAL A 37 30.60 -44.67 14.99
CA VAL A 37 30.10 -43.68 15.96
C VAL A 37 30.14 -42.28 15.37
N LEU A 38 31.23 -41.92 14.69
CA LEU A 38 31.36 -40.61 14.03
C LEU A 38 30.31 -40.40 12.94
N MET A 39 30.10 -41.41 12.09
CA MET A 39 29.09 -41.36 11.04
C MET A 39 27.68 -41.26 11.60
N THR A 40 27.40 -41.95 12.69
CA THR A 40 26.09 -41.88 13.36
C THR A 40 25.85 -40.50 13.98
N THR A 41 26.84 -39.95 14.68
CA THR A 41 26.74 -38.62 15.28
C THR A 41 26.56 -37.51 14.23
N LEU A 42 27.30 -37.57 13.11
CA LEU A 42 27.15 -36.65 11.98
C LEU A 42 25.77 -36.74 11.34
N SER A 43 25.23 -37.97 11.20
CA SER A 43 23.88 -38.14 10.66
C SER A 43 22.81 -37.54 11.57
N TRP A 44 22.94 -37.69 12.89
CA TRP A 44 22.03 -37.09 13.87
C TRP A 44 22.12 -35.59 13.91
N GLN A 45 23.32 -35.01 13.78
CA GLN A 45 23.49 -33.55 13.69
C GLN A 45 22.83 -32.98 12.42
N LYS A 46 23.05 -33.59 11.25
CA LYS A 46 22.37 -33.18 10.00
C LYS A 46 20.85 -33.27 10.13
N GLN A 47 20.33 -34.33 10.71
CA GLN A 47 18.91 -34.52 10.94
C GLN A 47 18.34 -33.42 11.86
N ALA A 48 19.08 -33.07 12.92
CA ALA A 48 18.68 -32.01 13.85
C ALA A 48 18.67 -30.63 13.17
N GLU A 49 19.69 -30.33 12.37
CA GLU A 49 19.75 -29.08 11.59
C GLU A 49 18.62 -28.98 10.56
N GLU A 50 18.35 -30.07 9.84
CA GLU A 50 17.21 -30.08 8.88
C GLU A 50 15.87 -29.87 9.59
N ASN A 51 15.68 -30.51 10.74
CA ASN A 51 14.47 -30.34 11.53
C ASN A 51 14.33 -28.90 12.06
N GLN A 52 15.42 -28.28 12.48
CA GLN A 52 15.42 -26.87 12.89
C GLN A 52 15.10 -25.95 11.72
N ARG A 53 15.70 -26.19 10.55
CA ARG A 53 15.40 -25.41 9.32
C ARG A 53 13.93 -25.54 8.91
N LYS A 54 13.37 -26.76 8.95
CA LYS A 54 11.95 -26.99 8.65
C LYS A 54 11.04 -26.23 9.61
N LYS A 55 11.29 -26.34 10.92
CA LYS A 55 10.53 -25.59 11.93
C LYS A 55 10.60 -24.08 11.76
N MET A 56 11.78 -23.56 11.45
CA MET A 56 11.97 -22.13 11.18
C MET A 56 11.18 -21.70 9.93
N GLN A 57 11.22 -22.50 8.88
CA GLN A 57 10.51 -22.24 7.62
C GLN A 57 8.98 -22.27 7.81
N GLU A 58 8.47 -23.24 8.57
CA GLU A 58 7.06 -23.34 8.94
C GLU A 58 6.60 -22.14 9.79
N GLN A 59 7.40 -21.73 10.76
CA GLN A 59 7.10 -20.53 11.56
C GLN A 59 7.08 -19.26 10.72
N LEU A 60 8.04 -19.09 9.82
CA LEU A 60 8.09 -17.95 8.92
C LEU A 60 6.88 -17.93 8.00
N GLN A 61 6.55 -19.07 7.41
CA GLN A 61 5.40 -19.22 6.52
C GLN A 61 4.07 -18.94 7.25
N SER A 62 3.92 -19.43 8.48
CA SER A 62 2.72 -19.15 9.29
C SER A 62 2.59 -17.67 9.63
N GLN A 63 3.71 -16.98 9.95
CA GLN A 63 3.70 -15.52 10.17
C GLN A 63 3.33 -14.73 8.92
N PHE A 64 3.83 -15.13 7.75
CA PHE A 64 3.45 -14.51 6.48
C PHE A 64 1.97 -14.70 6.17
N GLN A 65 1.45 -15.91 6.37
CA GLN A 65 0.02 -16.19 6.16
C GLN A 65 -0.87 -15.38 7.12
N ALA A 66 -0.49 -15.29 8.40
CA ALA A 66 -1.21 -14.50 9.40
C ALA A 66 -1.23 -13.00 9.03
N LYS A 67 -0.08 -12.45 8.61
CA LYS A 67 0.00 -11.05 8.15
C LYS A 67 -0.82 -10.81 6.89
N ALA A 68 -0.76 -11.71 5.91
CA ALA A 68 -1.56 -11.61 4.68
C ALA A 68 -3.06 -11.65 4.98
N ALA A 69 -3.51 -12.54 5.87
CA ALA A 69 -4.91 -12.62 6.30
C ALA A 69 -5.35 -11.34 7.03
N MET A 70 -4.47 -10.75 7.85
CA MET A 70 -4.75 -9.48 8.53
C MET A 70 -4.91 -8.34 7.53
N VAL A 71 -4.04 -8.22 6.55
CA VAL A 71 -4.13 -7.20 5.48
C VAL A 71 -5.43 -7.38 4.70
N ALA A 72 -5.74 -8.60 4.25
CA ALA A 72 -6.97 -8.89 3.51
C ALA A 72 -8.24 -8.55 4.33
N SER A 73 -8.23 -8.80 5.65
CA SER A 73 -9.36 -8.45 6.51
C SER A 73 -9.52 -6.93 6.67
N LEU A 74 -8.43 -6.18 6.76
CA LEU A 74 -8.45 -4.71 6.83
C LEU A 74 -8.95 -4.10 5.52
N GLU A 75 -8.51 -4.62 4.38
CA GLU A 75 -8.99 -4.20 3.06
C GLU A 75 -10.49 -4.46 2.91
N ALA A 76 -10.97 -5.64 3.30
CA ALA A 76 -12.39 -5.99 3.27
C ALA A 76 -13.21 -5.05 4.17
N GLN A 77 -12.74 -4.74 5.38
CA GLN A 77 -13.40 -3.78 6.28
C GLN A 77 -13.41 -2.36 5.69
N TYR A 78 -12.32 -1.94 5.07
CA TYR A 78 -12.25 -0.63 4.42
C TYR A 78 -13.25 -0.53 3.27
N LEU A 79 -13.30 -1.53 2.38
CA LEU A 79 -14.25 -1.59 1.27
C LEU A 79 -15.71 -1.62 1.77
N GLN A 80 -15.98 -2.40 2.83
CA GLN A 80 -17.31 -2.47 3.42
C GLN A 80 -17.73 -1.13 4.05
N ARG A 81 -16.82 -0.45 4.75
CA ARG A 81 -17.08 0.90 5.27
C ARG A 81 -17.34 1.90 4.15
N GLN A 82 -16.56 1.84 3.09
CA GLN A 82 -16.73 2.71 1.92
C GLN A 82 -18.09 2.47 1.22
N GLN A 83 -18.49 1.21 1.05
CA GLN A 83 -19.81 0.85 0.50
C GLN A 83 -20.96 1.29 1.39
N ASN A 84 -20.86 1.06 2.71
CA ASN A 84 -21.88 1.49 3.67
C ASN A 84 -21.98 3.02 3.72
N PHE A 85 -20.86 3.73 3.70
CA PHE A 85 -20.83 5.18 3.62
C PHE A 85 -21.51 5.71 2.34
N SER A 86 -21.23 5.08 1.19
CA SER A 86 -21.86 5.44 -0.10
C SER A 86 -23.37 5.14 -0.12
N ARG A 87 -23.80 4.07 0.55
CA ARG A 87 -25.25 3.72 0.67
C ARG A 87 -26.01 4.63 1.62
N GLN A 88 -25.38 5.11 2.70
CA GLN A 88 -26.04 5.97 3.69
C GLN A 88 -26.07 7.45 3.28
N GLN A 89 -25.16 7.90 2.43
CA GLN A 89 -25.14 9.26 1.91
C GLN A 89 -25.55 9.27 0.44
N LYS A 90 -26.70 9.87 0.15
CA LYS A 90 -27.10 10.17 -1.24
C LYS A 90 -26.19 11.29 -1.78
N ILE A 91 -25.04 10.89 -2.35
CA ILE A 91 -24.05 11.79 -2.93
C ILE A 91 -24.43 12.03 -4.38
N LYS A 92 -24.60 13.27 -4.76
CA LYS A 92 -24.84 13.66 -6.15
C LYS A 92 -23.61 14.36 -6.71
N THR A 93 -23.08 13.83 -7.82
CA THR A 93 -22.03 14.50 -8.59
C THR A 93 -22.65 15.10 -9.84
N VAL A 94 -22.39 16.37 -10.08
CA VAL A 94 -22.90 17.11 -11.26
C VAL A 94 -21.71 17.69 -12.02
N ASP A 95 -21.54 17.27 -13.26
CA ASP A 95 -20.56 17.83 -14.19
C ASP A 95 -21.24 18.87 -15.11
N GLY A 96 -20.47 19.79 -15.68
CA GLY A 96 -20.96 20.92 -16.46
C GLY A 96 -21.97 20.59 -17.55
N ILE A 97 -21.89 19.42 -18.14
CA ILE A 97 -22.74 18.97 -19.25
C ILE A 97 -24.15 18.53 -18.78
N GLN A 98 -24.26 17.96 -17.59
CA GLN A 98 -25.53 17.44 -17.03
C GLN A 98 -26.35 18.49 -16.26
N ALA A 99 -25.77 19.66 -15.97
CA ALA A 99 -26.35 20.65 -15.10
C ALA A 99 -27.68 21.27 -15.64
N LYS A 100 -27.91 21.24 -16.95
CA LYS A 100 -29.09 21.88 -17.57
C LYS A 100 -30.41 21.10 -17.37
N GLN A 101 -30.37 19.83 -17.01
CA GLN A 101 -31.56 18.98 -16.90
C GLN A 101 -31.84 18.50 -15.46
N ASP A 102 -31.10 19.00 -14.50
CA ASP A 102 -31.10 18.46 -13.14
C ASP A 102 -31.92 19.31 -12.15
N VAL A 103 -32.45 18.64 -11.14
CA VAL A 103 -33.12 19.22 -9.97
C VAL A 103 -32.28 20.31 -9.29
N SER A 104 -30.97 20.27 -9.45
CA SER A 104 -30.00 21.21 -8.88
C SER A 104 -29.65 22.41 -9.80
N ALA A 105 -30.22 22.54 -11.01
CA ALA A 105 -29.80 23.54 -11.99
C ALA A 105 -29.85 24.99 -11.45
N ALA A 106 -30.94 25.37 -10.77
CA ALA A 106 -31.07 26.68 -10.18
C ALA A 106 -30.05 26.95 -9.06
N TYR A 107 -29.71 25.95 -8.29
CA TYR A 107 -28.69 26.04 -7.25
C TYR A 107 -27.27 26.19 -7.85
N LEU A 108 -27.00 25.47 -8.92
CA LEU A 108 -25.72 25.54 -9.62
C LEU A 108 -25.52 26.87 -10.32
N GLU A 109 -26.60 27.49 -10.81
CA GLU A 109 -26.53 28.81 -11.38
C GLU A 109 -26.18 29.87 -10.34
N LYS A 110 -26.83 29.84 -9.18
CA LYS A 110 -26.47 30.71 -8.05
C LYS A 110 -25.04 30.45 -7.54
N PHE A 111 -24.60 29.20 -7.57
CA PHE A 111 -23.22 28.85 -7.24
C PHE A 111 -22.25 29.53 -8.24
N ARG A 112 -22.51 29.41 -9.56
CA ARG A 112 -21.71 29.99 -10.63
C ARG A 112 -21.60 31.50 -10.47
N GLU A 113 -22.75 32.20 -10.43
CA GLU A 113 -22.83 33.65 -10.30
C GLU A 113 -22.05 34.19 -9.09
N LYS A 114 -22.19 33.49 -7.96
CA LYS A 114 -21.51 33.89 -6.74
C LYS A 114 -20.01 33.71 -6.84
N VAL A 115 -19.55 32.60 -7.42
CA VAL A 115 -18.09 32.32 -7.58
C VAL A 115 -17.49 33.29 -8.60
N GLU A 116 -18.19 33.60 -9.72
CA GLU A 116 -17.75 34.57 -10.71
C GLU A 116 -17.64 35.98 -10.11
N PHE A 117 -18.65 36.42 -9.33
CA PHE A 117 -18.61 37.70 -8.66
C PHE A 117 -17.37 37.87 -7.76
N TYR A 118 -17.09 36.87 -6.94
CA TYR A 118 -15.90 36.92 -6.07
C TYR A 118 -14.59 36.69 -6.85
N GLY A 119 -14.61 35.89 -7.90
CA GLY A 119 -13.46 35.65 -8.77
C GLY A 119 -13.02 36.92 -9.46
N ASN A 120 -13.95 37.65 -10.08
CA ASN A 120 -13.70 38.92 -10.74
C ASN A 120 -13.24 40.00 -9.76
N ARG A 121 -13.89 40.08 -8.60
CA ARG A 121 -13.54 41.09 -7.58
C ARG A 121 -12.12 40.90 -6.99
N TYR A 122 -11.65 39.67 -6.93
CA TYR A 122 -10.35 39.30 -6.34
C TYR A 122 -9.42 38.66 -7.36
N TYR A 123 -9.53 39.07 -8.62
CA TYR A 123 -8.61 38.64 -9.68
C TYR A 123 -7.18 39.05 -9.30
N PRO A 124 -6.17 38.13 -9.38
CA PRO A 124 -4.82 38.47 -8.95
C PRO A 124 -4.18 39.53 -9.86
N GLU A 125 -3.81 40.67 -9.31
CA GLU A 125 -3.17 41.74 -10.08
C GLU A 125 -1.85 41.28 -10.72
N ALA A 126 -1.09 40.44 -10.04
CA ALA A 126 0.12 39.84 -10.60
C ALA A 126 -0.15 38.97 -11.83
N ALA A 127 -1.29 38.27 -11.87
CA ALA A 127 -1.68 37.47 -13.03
C ALA A 127 -2.02 38.37 -14.22
N LYS A 128 -2.69 39.52 -13.99
CA LYS A 128 -2.94 40.54 -15.02
C LYS A 128 -1.66 41.12 -15.56
N GLN A 129 -0.75 41.55 -14.69
CA GLN A 129 0.56 42.12 -15.07
C GLN A 129 1.43 41.15 -15.86
N GLN A 130 1.38 39.88 -15.56
CA GLN A 130 2.13 38.83 -16.24
C GLN A 130 1.38 38.25 -17.44
N ASN A 131 0.16 38.74 -17.74
CA ASN A 131 -0.68 38.28 -18.84
C ASN A 131 -0.95 36.77 -18.81
N LEU A 132 -1.17 36.22 -17.60
CA LEU A 132 -1.36 34.80 -17.40
C LEU A 132 -2.79 34.39 -17.80
N ALA A 133 -2.90 33.50 -18.77
CA ALA A 133 -4.12 32.84 -19.19
C ALA A 133 -4.10 31.36 -18.82
N GLY A 134 -5.24 30.75 -18.56
CA GLY A 134 -5.32 29.32 -18.31
C GLY A 134 -6.68 28.87 -17.81
N GLU A 135 -6.84 27.55 -17.77
CA GLU A 135 -8.05 26.90 -17.29
C GLU A 135 -7.72 26.02 -16.08
N VAL A 136 -8.51 26.16 -15.03
CA VAL A 136 -8.38 25.37 -13.80
C VAL A 136 -9.64 24.54 -13.63
N ARG A 137 -9.54 23.24 -13.51
CA ARG A 137 -10.70 22.40 -13.25
C ARG A 137 -10.72 21.95 -11.80
N LEU A 138 -11.80 22.32 -11.08
CA LEU A 138 -11.97 21.99 -9.67
C LEU A 138 -13.22 21.13 -9.46
N MET A 139 -13.15 20.28 -8.44
CA MET A 139 -14.28 19.66 -7.79
C MET A 139 -14.52 20.34 -6.45
N VAL A 140 -15.69 20.94 -6.29
CA VAL A 140 -16.14 21.54 -5.04
C VAL A 140 -17.17 20.62 -4.40
N ILE A 141 -16.95 20.25 -3.15
CA ILE A 141 -17.83 19.37 -2.38
C ILE A 141 -18.59 20.22 -1.37
N LEU A 142 -19.91 20.26 -1.51
CA LEU A 142 -20.81 21.05 -0.67
C LEU A 142 -21.66 20.12 0.22
N ASN A 143 -21.91 20.57 1.45
CA ASN A 143 -22.89 19.95 2.36
C ASN A 143 -24.27 20.56 2.18
N GLN A 144 -25.29 20.00 2.83
CA GLN A 144 -26.69 20.44 2.76
C GLN A 144 -26.92 21.92 3.14
N ASN A 145 -26.07 22.48 3.97
CA ASN A 145 -26.17 23.88 4.41
C ASN A 145 -25.46 24.84 3.43
N GLY A 146 -24.92 24.32 2.31
CA GLY A 146 -24.15 25.10 1.34
C GLY A 146 -22.73 25.45 1.77
N GLY A 147 -22.26 24.84 2.85
CA GLY A 147 -20.87 24.95 3.31
C GLY A 147 -19.93 24.08 2.48
N ILE A 148 -18.70 24.56 2.29
CA ILE A 148 -17.65 23.79 1.61
C ILE A 148 -17.13 22.68 2.53
N ARG A 149 -17.21 21.44 2.07
CA ARG A 149 -16.58 20.29 2.71
C ARG A 149 -15.15 20.06 2.23
N ALA A 150 -14.93 20.21 0.91
CA ALA A 150 -13.61 20.10 0.30
C ALA A 150 -13.56 20.79 -1.06
N ILE A 151 -12.37 21.22 -1.48
CA ILE A 151 -12.05 21.67 -2.83
C ILE A 151 -10.90 20.81 -3.33
N ARG A 152 -11.07 20.18 -4.49
CA ARG A 152 -10.05 19.34 -5.12
C ARG A 152 -9.70 19.89 -6.48
N LEU A 153 -8.40 20.04 -6.75
CA LEU A 153 -7.87 20.35 -8.07
C LEU A 153 -7.94 19.07 -8.92
N ILE A 154 -8.63 19.13 -10.07
CA ILE A 154 -8.70 18.05 -11.05
C ILE A 154 -7.63 18.30 -12.12
N ASP A 155 -7.69 19.50 -12.78
CA ASP A 155 -6.72 19.90 -13.79
C ASP A 155 -6.15 21.27 -13.41
N SER A 156 -4.82 21.38 -13.45
CA SER A 156 -4.08 22.63 -13.18
C SER A 156 -3.95 23.46 -14.45
N SER A 157 -4.00 24.79 -14.30
CA SER A 157 -3.68 25.72 -15.39
C SER A 157 -2.21 25.74 -15.80
N GLY A 158 -1.34 25.05 -15.05
CA GLY A 158 0.12 25.19 -15.18
C GLY A 158 0.70 26.38 -14.40
N HIS A 159 -0.14 27.24 -13.83
CA HIS A 159 0.24 28.40 -13.04
C HIS A 159 -0.34 28.30 -11.63
N ALA A 160 0.50 28.08 -10.62
CA ALA A 160 0.07 27.95 -9.23
C ALA A 160 -0.76 29.15 -8.74
N MET A 161 -0.49 30.33 -9.27
CA MET A 161 -1.21 31.56 -8.95
C MET A 161 -2.68 31.51 -9.41
N LEU A 162 -2.95 31.01 -10.61
CA LEU A 162 -4.31 30.86 -11.14
C LEU A 162 -5.06 29.74 -10.43
N ASP A 163 -4.36 28.63 -10.15
CA ASP A 163 -4.94 27.50 -9.40
C ASP A 163 -5.38 27.94 -7.99
N GLU A 164 -4.58 28.77 -7.31
CA GLU A 164 -4.93 29.25 -5.97
C GLU A 164 -5.99 30.37 -6.04
N ALA A 165 -6.00 31.20 -7.09
CA ALA A 165 -7.04 32.16 -7.33
C ALA A 165 -8.42 31.49 -7.51
N ALA A 166 -8.48 30.42 -8.29
CA ALA A 166 -9.71 29.64 -8.47
C ALA A 166 -10.20 29.03 -7.14
N LYS A 167 -9.33 28.43 -6.34
CA LYS A 167 -9.71 27.93 -5.01
C LYS A 167 -10.12 29.04 -4.06
N SER A 168 -9.47 30.20 -4.12
CA SER A 168 -9.76 31.35 -3.28
C SER A 168 -11.12 31.96 -3.61
N SER A 169 -11.49 32.05 -4.91
CA SER A 169 -12.83 32.53 -5.33
C SER A 169 -13.94 31.69 -4.72
N VAL A 170 -13.80 30.36 -4.75
CA VAL A 170 -14.77 29.45 -4.15
C VAL A 170 -14.85 29.63 -2.63
N ARG A 171 -13.70 29.73 -1.93
CA ARG A 171 -13.68 29.95 -0.48
C ARG A 171 -14.37 31.28 -0.08
N LYS A 172 -14.12 32.34 -0.83
CA LYS A 172 -14.69 33.66 -0.56
C LYS A 172 -16.18 33.74 -0.92
N ALA A 173 -16.64 32.94 -1.88
CA ALA A 173 -18.05 32.86 -2.25
C ALA A 173 -18.90 32.05 -1.24
N ALA A 174 -18.29 31.26 -0.37
CA ALA A 174 -19.01 30.48 0.64
C ALA A 174 -19.62 31.39 1.76
N PRO A 175 -20.74 30.99 2.38
CA PRO A 175 -21.58 29.82 2.08
C PRO A 175 -22.50 30.04 0.87
N PHE A 176 -22.87 28.97 0.16
CA PHE A 176 -23.69 29.01 -1.04
C PHE A 176 -25.22 28.97 -0.79
N GLY A 177 -25.60 28.91 0.49
CA GLY A 177 -26.99 28.73 0.90
C GLY A 177 -27.36 27.24 1.00
N ALA A 178 -28.38 26.95 1.82
CA ALA A 178 -28.86 25.59 2.00
C ALA A 178 -29.48 25.04 0.70
N PHE A 179 -29.42 23.72 0.56
CA PHE A 179 -30.06 23.00 -0.54
C PHE A 179 -31.59 23.23 -0.48
N ASP A 180 -32.20 23.44 -1.63
CA ASP A 180 -33.66 23.67 -1.73
C ASP A 180 -34.45 22.38 -1.46
N SER A 181 -35.79 22.55 -1.39
CA SER A 181 -36.69 21.43 -1.05
C SER A 181 -36.59 20.24 -2.00
N LYS A 182 -36.25 20.52 -3.28
CA LYS A 182 -36.04 19.47 -4.30
C LYS A 182 -34.73 18.69 -4.12
N MET A 183 -33.79 19.24 -3.36
CA MET A 183 -32.47 18.66 -3.10
C MET A 183 -32.36 18.05 -1.69
N LYS A 184 -33.45 17.96 -0.91
CA LYS A 184 -33.44 17.47 0.50
C LYS A 184 -32.85 16.09 0.68
N GLU A 185 -32.96 15.25 -0.33
CA GLU A 185 -32.42 13.88 -0.30
C GLU A 185 -30.93 13.82 -0.58
N ILE A 186 -30.32 14.93 -1.06
CA ILE A 186 -28.89 15.00 -1.39
C ILE A 186 -28.15 15.41 -0.13
N SER A 187 -27.30 14.52 0.41
CA SER A 187 -26.47 14.83 1.57
C SER A 187 -25.18 15.56 1.22
N GLU A 188 -24.68 15.34 -0.01
CA GLU A 188 -23.44 15.94 -0.50
C GLU A 188 -23.56 16.21 -2.01
N LEU A 189 -23.28 17.44 -2.43
CA LEU A 189 -23.24 17.83 -3.82
C LEU A 189 -21.79 18.03 -4.26
N ARG A 190 -21.37 17.31 -5.30
CA ARG A 190 -20.06 17.47 -5.93
C ARG A 190 -20.24 18.23 -7.22
N VAL A 191 -19.71 19.45 -7.26
CA VAL A 191 -19.78 20.34 -8.41
C VAL A 191 -18.44 20.34 -9.10
N ILE A 192 -18.40 19.90 -10.35
CA ILE A 192 -17.19 19.92 -11.18
C ILE A 192 -17.39 21.04 -12.20
N ARG A 193 -16.46 22.00 -12.22
CA ARG A 193 -16.49 23.15 -13.12
C ARG A 193 -15.08 23.50 -13.58
N THR A 194 -15.00 24.22 -14.70
CA THR A 194 -13.75 24.77 -15.23
C THR A 194 -13.76 26.28 -15.02
N TRP A 195 -12.70 26.80 -14.46
CA TRP A 195 -12.43 28.22 -14.25
C TRP A 195 -11.51 28.71 -15.36
N ARG A 196 -12.02 29.60 -16.20
CA ARG A 196 -11.23 30.19 -17.26
C ARG A 196 -10.76 31.60 -16.86
N PHE A 197 -9.49 31.83 -16.98
CA PHE A 197 -8.83 33.11 -16.73
C PHE A 197 -8.41 33.71 -18.05
N ASP A 198 -8.99 34.89 -18.39
CA ASP A 198 -8.62 35.66 -19.56
C ASP A 198 -8.05 37.00 -19.13
N PRO A 199 -6.75 37.26 -19.33
CA PRO A 199 -6.10 38.48 -18.92
C PRO A 199 -6.53 39.69 -19.79
N ALA A 200 -6.96 39.45 -21.04
CA ALA A 200 -7.35 40.54 -21.97
C ALA A 200 -8.66 41.21 -21.56
N GLU A 201 -9.60 40.42 -21.04
CA GLU A 201 -10.89 40.92 -20.54
C GLU A 201 -10.84 41.21 -19.05
N ALA A 202 -9.77 40.78 -18.37
CA ALA A 202 -9.64 40.75 -16.91
C ALA A 202 -10.85 40.06 -16.23
N GLU A 203 -11.46 39.15 -16.97
CA GLU A 203 -12.64 38.41 -16.56
C GLU A 203 -12.32 36.96 -16.21
N PHE A 204 -13.15 36.46 -15.35
CA PHE A 204 -13.11 35.15 -14.80
C PHE A 204 -14.47 34.47 -15.00
N GLU A 205 -14.50 33.44 -15.80
CA GLU A 205 -15.71 32.70 -16.16
C GLU A 205 -15.68 31.28 -15.57
N VAL A 206 -16.84 30.82 -15.11
CA VAL A 206 -17.03 29.44 -14.60
C VAL A 206 -17.98 28.68 -15.52
N ARG A 207 -17.47 27.65 -16.17
CA ARG A 207 -18.21 26.80 -17.11
C ARG A 207 -18.44 25.39 -16.54
#